data_9055f73b5b0947178a4d25217ac98f54
#
_entry.id   9055f73b5b0947178a4d25217ac98f54
#
_cell.length_a   1.000
_cell.length_b   1.000
_cell.length_c   1.000
_cell.angle_alpha   90.00
_cell.angle_beta   90.00
_cell.angle_gamma   90.00
#
_symmetry.space_group_name_H-M   'P 1'
#
loop_
_entity.id
_entity.type
_entity.pdbx_description
1 polymer ?
#
loop_
_entity_poly.entity_id
_entity_poly.type
_entity_poly.pdbx_seq_one_letter_code
_entity_poly.pdbx_strand_id
1 'polypeptide(L)'
;KMIEEMAAHGKLNNLSFFAFTATPKEKTLQMFGERVSSISADGKPNYRAFHVYSMRQAIEEGFILDVLKNYTTYEMFYKVIKKATDDPDLEAGRAAKEISKFESLHPHNIAQKTAVMVEHFRSVTKNKINGQAKAMVVTGSRLHAVRYLMEFRRYIESKGYTDMDVLVAFSGVVKDHDEEYAEEKLNKTKSGKTIKESQLKAQFHTDDFNVLVVAEKYQTGFDEPLLHTMFVDKKLSGVKAVQTLSRLNRMMKGKSDTFVLDFVNTAEEMKASFQPFYEATILEGETDPNVVYDLKNKLDDYHIYQPNEVERFAEAYYAKRDSELQAVLVSCIKPARDRFEALIEVQKKDDFRTILSRFIRIYSYVTQICRMYDKDMQKFYDYGKFLLTCIPKDDKDKIDLSDQLILEYYKLQKSFEGDIGLESGGSIEPISGEAGAKEKKKDPLSIIIEKMNERFGTQFTQQDKVLDQMKEDFAQDEKMKNAAKIGDKSLFKVLYEQKFKDVAVNRYEENDNFFMDLFGDENKLKFVMNMMSEVIYQDLKGR
;
A
#
# COMPACT_ATOMS: atom_id res chain seq x y z
N LYS A 1 -37.36 -19.38 10.47
CA LYS A 1 -36.15 -19.08 9.70
C LYS A 1 -35.35 -17.93 10.31
N MET A 2 -35.92 -16.70 10.48
CA MET A 2 -35.21 -15.57 11.10
C MET A 2 -34.67 -15.87 12.50
N ILE A 3 -35.51 -16.48 13.39
CA ILE A 3 -35.11 -16.91 14.75
C ILE A 3 -34.01 -17.99 14.67
N GLU A 4 -34.07 -18.90 13.72
CA GLU A 4 -33.08 -19.94 13.49
C GLU A 4 -31.77 -19.32 13.01
N GLU A 5 -31.81 -18.33 12.12
CA GLU A 5 -30.62 -17.58 11.67
C GLU A 5 -29.99 -16.77 12.83
N MET A 6 -30.82 -16.09 13.66
CA MET A 6 -30.33 -15.38 14.84
C MET A 6 -29.71 -16.36 15.87
N ALA A 7 -30.29 -17.53 16.06
CA ALA A 7 -29.75 -18.56 16.95
C ALA A 7 -28.45 -19.18 16.40
N ALA A 8 -28.32 -19.29 15.09
CA ALA A 8 -27.11 -19.81 14.43
C ALA A 8 -25.90 -18.87 14.53
N HIS A 9 -26.11 -17.56 14.77
CA HIS A 9 -25.01 -16.60 14.99
C HIS A 9 -24.35 -16.71 16.38
N GLY A 10 -25.01 -17.33 17.37
CA GLY A 10 -24.51 -17.47 18.75
C GLY A 10 -23.62 -18.70 18.96
N LYS A 11 -22.96 -18.77 20.14
CA LYS A 11 -22.22 -19.96 20.56
C LYS A 11 -23.20 -21.14 20.75
N LEU A 12 -22.95 -22.25 20.09
CA LEU A 12 -23.68 -23.49 20.22
C LEU A 12 -23.05 -24.33 21.34
N ASN A 13 -23.86 -24.83 22.28
CA ASN A 13 -23.37 -25.56 23.46
C ASN A 13 -22.79 -26.96 23.15
N ASN A 14 -23.08 -27.50 21.96
CA ASN A 14 -22.65 -28.81 21.52
C ASN A 14 -21.47 -28.79 20.53
N LEU A 15 -20.89 -27.60 20.29
CA LEU A 15 -19.75 -27.44 19.39
C LEU A 15 -18.61 -26.72 20.12
N SER A 16 -17.39 -27.20 19.88
CA SER A 16 -16.16 -26.54 20.33
C SER A 16 -15.40 -25.99 19.10
N PHE A 17 -14.97 -24.75 19.20
CA PHE A 17 -14.23 -24.06 18.14
C PHE A 17 -12.85 -23.67 18.64
N PHE A 18 -11.82 -23.97 17.85
CA PHE A 18 -10.44 -23.63 18.15
C PHE A 18 -9.88 -22.76 17.02
N ALA A 19 -9.23 -21.66 17.40
CA ALA A 19 -8.56 -20.77 16.45
C ALA A 19 -7.05 -20.80 16.69
N PHE A 20 -6.27 -21.06 15.63
CA PHE A 20 -4.82 -21.05 15.66
C PHE A 20 -4.31 -19.90 14.77
N THR A 21 -3.55 -18.98 15.36
CA THR A 21 -3.00 -17.83 14.63
C THR A 21 -1.74 -17.32 15.32
N ALA A 22 -0.77 -16.86 14.51
CA ALA A 22 0.41 -16.15 15.03
C ALA A 22 0.14 -14.65 15.28
N THR A 23 -1.01 -14.13 14.78
CA THR A 23 -1.35 -12.71 14.87
C THR A 23 -2.81 -12.54 15.29
N PRO A 24 -3.12 -12.81 16.57
CA PRO A 24 -4.49 -12.68 17.07
C PRO A 24 -4.93 -11.22 16.96
N LYS A 25 -6.14 -11.02 16.41
CA LYS A 25 -6.79 -9.71 16.36
C LYS A 25 -7.75 -9.57 17.53
N GLU A 26 -8.20 -8.33 17.77
CA GLU A 26 -9.21 -8.02 18.80
C GLU A 26 -10.41 -8.96 18.74
N LYS A 27 -10.94 -9.21 17.54
CA LYS A 27 -12.05 -10.14 17.31
C LYS A 27 -11.72 -11.57 17.72
N THR A 28 -10.52 -12.02 17.39
CA THR A 28 -10.07 -13.39 17.70
C THR A 28 -9.97 -13.60 19.21
N LEU A 29 -9.37 -12.63 19.92
CA LEU A 29 -9.22 -12.71 21.38
C LEU A 29 -10.56 -12.63 22.08
N GLN A 30 -11.48 -11.77 21.66
CA GLN A 30 -12.80 -11.65 22.26
C GLN A 30 -13.69 -12.89 22.00
N MET A 31 -13.55 -13.54 20.85
CA MET A 31 -14.34 -14.75 20.48
C MET A 31 -13.78 -16.04 21.08
N PHE A 32 -12.47 -16.20 21.11
CA PHE A 32 -11.78 -17.46 21.41
C PHE A 32 -10.87 -17.39 22.63
N GLY A 33 -10.56 -16.19 23.13
CA GLY A 33 -9.71 -15.98 24.29
C GLY A 33 -10.42 -16.17 25.63
N GLU A 34 -9.63 -16.08 26.68
CA GLU A 34 -10.08 -16.13 28.07
C GLU A 34 -10.14 -14.71 28.66
N ARG A 35 -11.16 -14.46 29.46
CA ARG A 35 -11.23 -13.26 30.31
C ARG A 35 -10.17 -13.35 31.41
N VAL A 36 -9.40 -12.27 31.56
CA VAL A 36 -8.41 -12.17 32.65
C VAL A 36 -8.94 -11.28 33.76
N SER A 37 -8.35 -11.46 34.95
CA SER A 37 -8.77 -10.71 36.15
C SER A 37 -8.44 -9.22 36.11
N SER A 38 -7.51 -8.81 35.22
CA SER A 38 -7.22 -7.40 35.01
C SER A 38 -8.36 -6.73 34.25
N ILE A 39 -8.68 -5.52 34.66
CA ILE A 39 -9.74 -4.70 34.10
C ILE A 39 -9.08 -3.52 33.37
N SER A 40 -9.60 -3.15 32.20
CA SER A 40 -9.18 -1.97 31.46
C SER A 40 -9.46 -0.67 32.23
N ALA A 41 -8.91 0.45 31.78
CA ALA A 41 -9.18 1.75 32.37
C ALA A 41 -10.67 2.12 32.39
N ASP A 42 -11.46 1.56 31.46
CA ASP A 42 -12.92 1.74 31.33
C ASP A 42 -13.73 0.77 32.19
N GLY A 43 -13.11 -0.03 33.04
CA GLY A 43 -13.77 -1.02 33.91
C GLY A 43 -14.25 -2.29 33.18
N LYS A 44 -13.83 -2.52 31.94
CA LYS A 44 -14.19 -3.69 31.14
C LYS A 44 -13.16 -4.81 31.29
N PRO A 45 -13.58 -6.10 31.11
CA PRO A 45 -12.67 -7.23 31.22
C PRO A 45 -11.65 -7.22 30.05
N ASN A 46 -10.41 -7.60 30.35
CA ASN A 46 -9.39 -7.86 29.35
C ASN A 46 -9.46 -9.31 28.88
N TYR A 47 -8.91 -9.59 27.68
CA TYR A 47 -8.88 -10.92 27.08
C TYR A 47 -7.46 -11.31 26.68
N ARG A 48 -7.11 -12.57 26.86
CA ARG A 48 -5.86 -13.16 26.37
C ARG A 48 -6.13 -14.46 25.61
N ALA A 49 -5.15 -14.91 24.82
CA ALA A 49 -5.21 -16.23 24.20
C ALA A 49 -5.20 -17.34 25.25
N PHE A 50 -5.95 -18.44 25.01
CA PHE A 50 -5.99 -19.62 25.87
C PHE A 50 -4.60 -20.23 26.06
N HIS A 51 -3.80 -20.32 24.99
CA HIS A 51 -2.42 -20.79 25.00
C HIS A 51 -1.59 -19.96 24.03
N VAL A 52 -0.36 -19.63 24.42
CA VAL A 52 0.58 -18.85 23.60
C VAL A 52 1.90 -19.60 23.48
N TYR A 53 2.31 -19.85 22.24
CA TYR A 53 3.69 -20.10 21.87
C TYR A 53 4.18 -18.86 21.14
N SER A 54 4.89 -17.99 21.85
CA SER A 54 5.16 -16.63 21.39
C SER A 54 6.21 -16.58 20.27
N MET A 55 6.21 -15.47 19.50
CA MET A 55 7.26 -15.22 18.51
C MET A 55 8.64 -15.18 19.17
N ARG A 56 8.76 -14.52 20.32
CA ARG A 56 9.99 -14.48 21.13
C ARG A 56 10.48 -15.88 21.44
N GLN A 57 9.62 -16.73 22.01
CA GLN A 57 9.98 -18.11 22.38
C GLN A 57 10.41 -18.91 21.14
N ALA A 58 9.70 -18.77 20.01
CA ALA A 58 10.03 -19.46 18.78
C ALA A 58 11.39 -19.02 18.18
N ILE A 59 11.78 -17.76 18.39
CA ILE A 59 13.10 -17.22 18.01
C ILE A 59 14.19 -17.78 18.95
N GLU A 60 13.97 -17.71 20.26
CA GLU A 60 14.92 -18.18 21.27
C GLU A 60 15.18 -19.70 21.16
N GLU A 61 14.16 -20.48 20.87
CA GLU A 61 14.26 -21.93 20.64
C GLU A 61 14.76 -22.32 19.23
N GLY A 62 14.94 -21.33 18.33
CA GLY A 62 15.45 -21.55 16.98
C GLY A 62 14.49 -22.22 16.02
N PHE A 63 13.16 -22.13 16.24
CA PHE A 63 12.14 -22.60 15.30
C PHE A 63 11.87 -21.62 14.16
N ILE A 64 12.13 -20.33 14.40
CA ILE A 64 12.04 -19.27 13.40
C ILE A 64 13.23 -18.32 13.55
N LEU A 65 13.55 -17.59 12.48
CA LEU A 65 14.53 -16.50 12.49
C LEU A 65 13.87 -15.17 12.84
N ASP A 66 14.60 -14.29 13.51
CA ASP A 66 14.20 -12.92 13.75
C ASP A 66 14.36 -12.10 12.45
N VAL A 67 13.24 -11.64 11.91
CA VAL A 67 13.21 -10.89 10.66
C VAL A 67 13.53 -9.40 10.83
N LEU A 68 13.58 -8.91 12.06
CA LEU A 68 13.88 -7.52 12.39
C LEU A 68 15.36 -7.29 12.75
N LYS A 69 16.15 -8.35 12.87
CA LYS A 69 17.56 -8.30 13.30
C LYS A 69 18.46 -7.56 12.31
N ASN A 70 18.24 -7.74 11.00
CA ASN A 70 18.99 -7.04 9.96
C ASN A 70 18.01 -6.25 9.10
N TYR A 71 17.66 -5.07 9.58
CA TYR A 71 16.68 -4.19 8.95
C TYR A 71 17.34 -2.90 8.49
N THR A 72 17.11 -2.51 7.24
CA THR A 72 17.59 -1.26 6.67
C THR A 72 16.42 -0.47 6.11
N THR A 73 16.31 0.79 6.49
CA THR A 73 15.32 1.70 5.91
C THR A 73 15.95 2.77 5.06
N TYR A 74 15.22 3.20 4.04
CA TYR A 74 15.55 4.33 3.19
C TYR A 74 14.46 5.39 3.28
N GLU A 75 14.84 6.64 3.33
CA GLU A 75 13.96 7.79 3.17
C GLU A 75 14.04 8.33 1.75
N MET A 76 12.90 8.74 1.25
CA MET A 76 12.76 9.35 -0.07
C MET A 76 12.54 10.85 0.07
N PHE A 77 13.36 11.63 -0.62
CA PHE A 77 13.19 13.07 -0.75
C PHE A 77 12.87 13.39 -2.19
N TYR A 78 11.79 14.11 -2.43
CA TYR A 78 11.40 14.50 -3.77
C TYR A 78 10.74 15.87 -3.81
N LYS A 79 10.79 16.49 -4.95
CA LYS A 79 10.07 17.72 -5.26
C LYS A 79 9.33 17.55 -6.57
N VAL A 80 8.06 17.88 -6.55
CA VAL A 80 7.16 17.81 -7.69
C VAL A 80 6.73 19.23 -8.05
N ILE A 81 6.67 19.53 -9.33
CA ILE A 81 6.15 20.80 -9.85
C ILE A 81 4.99 20.55 -10.82
N LYS A 82 4.13 21.57 -10.94
CA LYS A 82 2.98 21.55 -11.84
C LYS A 82 3.41 21.94 -13.25
N LYS A 83 2.96 21.21 -14.25
CA LYS A 83 3.22 21.43 -15.68
C LYS A 83 2.37 22.53 -16.30
N ALA A 84 1.10 22.61 -15.86
CA ALA A 84 0.08 23.47 -16.44
C ALA A 84 -0.16 24.73 -15.60
N THR A 85 -0.66 25.78 -16.25
CA THR A 85 -1.08 27.04 -15.58
C THR A 85 -2.38 26.91 -14.81
N ASP A 86 -3.23 25.94 -15.17
CA ASP A 86 -4.52 25.71 -14.52
C ASP A 86 -4.33 25.17 -13.10
N ASP A 87 -5.08 25.71 -12.14
CA ASP A 87 -4.98 25.38 -10.72
C ASP A 87 -6.34 24.90 -10.17
N PRO A 88 -6.76 23.68 -10.52
CA PRO A 88 -8.04 23.16 -10.13
C PRO A 88 -8.09 22.90 -8.62
N ASP A 89 -9.24 23.20 -8.01
CA ASP A 89 -9.55 22.82 -6.63
C ASP A 89 -9.80 21.32 -6.54
N LEU A 90 -8.93 20.60 -5.85
CA LEU A 90 -8.99 19.16 -5.69
C LEU A 90 -9.14 18.76 -4.22
N GLU A 91 -9.75 17.61 -3.99
CA GLU A 91 -9.76 16.99 -2.67
C GLU A 91 -8.31 16.69 -2.24
N ALA A 92 -7.80 17.44 -1.25
CA ALA A 92 -6.39 17.44 -0.85
C ALA A 92 -5.83 16.02 -0.59
N GLY A 93 -6.59 15.17 0.11
CA GLY A 93 -6.16 13.79 0.40
C GLY A 93 -6.07 12.90 -0.83
N ARG A 94 -6.93 13.12 -1.84
CA ARG A 94 -6.92 12.36 -3.10
C ARG A 94 -5.80 12.84 -4.02
N ALA A 95 -5.64 14.14 -4.15
CA ALA A 95 -4.57 14.71 -4.96
C ALA A 95 -3.19 14.36 -4.39
N ALA A 96 -2.98 14.45 -3.06
CA ALA A 96 -1.75 14.01 -2.43
C ALA A 96 -1.46 12.51 -2.69
N LYS A 97 -2.49 11.65 -2.70
CA LYS A 97 -2.34 10.23 -3.02
C LYS A 97 -1.95 9.99 -4.49
N GLU A 98 -2.51 10.75 -5.43
CA GLU A 98 -2.13 10.65 -6.84
C GLU A 98 -0.73 11.24 -7.10
N ILE A 99 -0.32 12.29 -6.39
CA ILE A 99 1.06 12.81 -6.42
C ILE A 99 2.03 11.74 -5.91
N SER A 100 1.74 11.10 -4.78
CA SER A 100 2.57 10.00 -4.24
C SER A 100 2.62 8.80 -5.19
N LYS A 101 1.53 8.49 -5.88
CA LYS A 101 1.48 7.44 -6.90
C LYS A 101 2.30 7.82 -8.14
N PHE A 102 2.21 9.06 -8.59
CA PHE A 102 3.03 9.57 -9.70
C PHE A 102 4.52 9.43 -9.38
N GLU A 103 4.95 9.90 -8.20
CA GLU A 103 6.33 9.79 -7.73
C GLU A 103 6.77 8.33 -7.65
N SER A 104 6.01 7.45 -6.98
CA SER A 104 6.37 6.05 -6.76
C SER A 104 6.45 5.23 -8.05
N LEU A 105 5.65 5.57 -9.07
CA LEU A 105 5.67 4.96 -10.40
C LEU A 105 6.66 5.63 -11.37
N HIS A 106 7.32 6.72 -10.94
CA HIS A 106 8.24 7.42 -11.82
C HIS A 106 9.45 6.54 -12.20
N PRO A 107 9.84 6.47 -13.48
CA PRO A 107 10.91 5.58 -13.94
C PRO A 107 12.22 5.78 -13.19
N HIS A 108 12.55 7.00 -12.81
CA HIS A 108 13.77 7.30 -12.06
C HIS A 108 13.74 6.72 -10.64
N ASN A 109 12.62 6.83 -9.92
CA ASN A 109 12.44 6.22 -8.61
C ASN A 109 12.63 4.70 -8.69
N ILE A 110 11.90 4.06 -9.61
CA ILE A 110 11.99 2.61 -9.82
C ILE A 110 13.42 2.19 -10.18
N ALA A 111 14.12 2.96 -11.05
CA ALA A 111 15.49 2.66 -11.45
C ALA A 111 16.49 2.75 -10.28
N GLN A 112 16.42 3.80 -9.46
CA GLN A 112 17.29 3.93 -8.29
C GLN A 112 17.08 2.80 -7.28
N LYS A 113 15.83 2.50 -6.94
CA LYS A 113 15.51 1.40 -6.02
C LYS A 113 15.94 0.04 -6.59
N THR A 114 15.72 -0.18 -7.89
CA THR A 114 16.16 -1.42 -8.56
C THR A 114 17.67 -1.59 -8.49
N ALA A 115 18.44 -0.54 -8.75
CA ALA A 115 19.90 -0.58 -8.64
C ALA A 115 20.33 -0.98 -7.22
N VAL A 116 19.75 -0.36 -6.19
CA VAL A 116 20.03 -0.73 -4.79
C VAL A 116 19.69 -2.19 -4.51
N MET A 117 18.52 -2.68 -4.96
CA MET A 117 18.08 -4.06 -4.74
C MET A 117 18.99 -5.08 -5.44
N VAL A 118 19.35 -4.84 -6.69
CA VAL A 118 20.21 -5.75 -7.48
C VAL A 118 21.62 -5.81 -6.90
N GLU A 119 22.22 -4.66 -6.60
CA GLU A 119 23.58 -4.63 -6.04
C GLU A 119 23.61 -5.24 -4.62
N HIS A 120 22.59 -4.99 -3.79
CA HIS A 120 22.48 -5.66 -2.49
C HIS A 120 22.32 -7.18 -2.65
N PHE A 121 21.46 -7.63 -3.57
CA PHE A 121 21.30 -9.06 -3.84
C PHE A 121 22.63 -9.71 -4.20
N ARG A 122 23.39 -9.11 -5.10
CA ARG A 122 24.66 -9.66 -5.59
C ARG A 122 25.76 -9.62 -4.55
N SER A 123 25.87 -8.53 -3.77
CA SER A 123 26.93 -8.36 -2.78
C SER A 123 26.67 -9.16 -1.49
N VAL A 124 25.43 -9.28 -1.06
CA VAL A 124 25.04 -9.85 0.24
C VAL A 124 24.25 -11.15 0.07
N THR A 125 23.05 -11.07 -0.52
CA THR A 125 22.07 -12.17 -0.52
C THR A 125 22.57 -13.40 -1.26
N LYS A 126 23.12 -13.22 -2.44
CA LYS A 126 23.56 -14.31 -3.32
C LYS A 126 24.50 -15.32 -2.65
N ASN A 127 25.33 -14.85 -1.72
CA ASN A 127 26.31 -15.68 -1.01
C ASN A 127 25.72 -16.44 0.20
N LYS A 128 24.48 -16.15 0.55
CA LYS A 128 23.79 -16.80 1.67
C LYS A 128 23.22 -18.16 1.27
N ILE A 129 22.95 -19.00 2.28
CA ILE A 129 22.38 -20.35 2.10
C ILE A 129 23.19 -21.15 1.05
N ASN A 130 24.51 -21.14 1.17
CA ASN A 130 25.43 -21.82 0.25
C ASN A 130 25.25 -21.42 -1.23
N GLY A 131 24.91 -20.16 -1.49
CA GLY A 131 24.69 -19.63 -2.84
C GLY A 131 23.27 -19.81 -3.39
N GLN A 132 22.34 -20.36 -2.61
CA GLN A 132 20.95 -20.64 -3.04
C GLN A 132 19.94 -19.59 -2.55
N ALA A 133 20.39 -18.59 -1.82
CA ALA A 133 19.48 -17.59 -1.24
C ALA A 133 18.71 -16.80 -2.31
N LYS A 134 17.44 -16.54 -2.02
CA LYS A 134 16.50 -15.84 -2.88
C LYS A 134 16.00 -14.56 -2.23
N ALA A 135 15.51 -13.64 -3.05
CA ALA A 135 14.91 -12.41 -2.59
C ALA A 135 13.48 -12.23 -3.11
N MET A 136 12.68 -11.47 -2.36
CA MET A 136 11.34 -11.06 -2.75
C MET A 136 11.23 -9.54 -2.72
N VAL A 137 10.60 -8.95 -3.75
CA VAL A 137 10.26 -7.53 -3.81
C VAL A 137 8.76 -7.37 -3.59
N VAL A 138 8.36 -6.75 -2.48
CA VAL A 138 6.94 -6.50 -2.14
C VAL A 138 6.55 -5.12 -2.61
N THR A 139 5.64 -5.04 -3.58
CA THR A 139 5.27 -3.78 -4.24
C THR A 139 3.89 -3.27 -3.85
N GLY A 140 3.69 -1.96 -3.98
CA GLY A 140 2.45 -1.28 -3.62
C GLY A 140 1.26 -1.60 -4.54
N SER A 141 1.52 -1.95 -5.82
CA SER A 141 0.48 -2.32 -6.77
C SER A 141 1.00 -3.24 -7.87
N ARG A 142 0.06 -3.82 -8.64
CA ARG A 142 0.38 -4.66 -9.80
C ARG A 142 1.18 -3.90 -10.86
N LEU A 143 0.88 -2.61 -11.07
CA LEU A 143 1.62 -1.77 -12.01
C LEU A 143 3.08 -1.57 -11.55
N HIS A 144 3.31 -1.34 -10.26
CA HIS A 144 4.67 -1.32 -9.70
C HIS A 144 5.39 -2.64 -9.98
N ALA A 145 4.73 -3.78 -9.77
CA ALA A 145 5.37 -5.09 -10.02
C ALA A 145 5.79 -5.26 -11.48
N VAL A 146 4.97 -4.84 -12.43
CA VAL A 146 5.30 -4.88 -13.87
C VAL A 146 6.50 -3.97 -14.18
N ARG A 147 6.47 -2.71 -13.70
CA ARG A 147 7.54 -1.75 -13.95
C ARG A 147 8.86 -2.17 -13.29
N TYR A 148 8.81 -2.73 -12.07
CA TYR A 148 10.00 -3.31 -11.43
C TYR A 148 10.55 -4.50 -12.23
N LEU A 149 9.71 -5.45 -12.68
CA LEU A 149 10.19 -6.55 -13.51
C LEU A 149 10.96 -6.06 -14.74
N MET A 150 10.40 -5.09 -15.45
CA MET A 150 11.03 -4.52 -16.65
C MET A 150 12.34 -3.84 -16.32
N GLU A 151 12.36 -3.06 -15.24
CA GLU A 151 13.55 -2.34 -14.82
C GLU A 151 14.65 -3.27 -14.29
N PHE A 152 14.30 -4.32 -13.53
CA PHE A 152 15.25 -5.36 -13.14
C PHE A 152 15.93 -5.99 -14.35
N ARG A 153 15.16 -6.39 -15.37
CA ARG A 153 15.70 -6.97 -16.60
C ARG A 153 16.60 -6.00 -17.34
N ARG A 154 16.14 -4.76 -17.51
CA ARG A 154 16.93 -3.69 -18.14
C ARG A 154 18.25 -3.46 -17.39
N TYR A 155 18.21 -3.38 -16.06
CA TYR A 155 19.41 -3.14 -15.25
C TYR A 155 20.38 -4.32 -15.32
N ILE A 156 19.89 -5.56 -15.15
CA ILE A 156 20.67 -6.78 -15.25
C ILE A 156 21.39 -6.86 -16.62
N GLU A 157 20.66 -6.60 -17.69
CA GLU A 157 21.20 -6.59 -19.06
C GLU A 157 22.24 -5.48 -19.24
N SER A 158 21.96 -4.26 -18.79
CA SER A 158 22.87 -3.11 -18.92
C SER A 158 24.21 -3.31 -18.18
N LYS A 159 24.19 -4.11 -17.11
CA LYS A 159 25.39 -4.47 -16.33
C LYS A 159 26.07 -5.76 -16.83
N GLY A 160 25.50 -6.44 -17.80
CA GLY A 160 26.00 -7.73 -18.30
C GLY A 160 25.96 -8.85 -17.26
N TYR A 161 25.02 -8.81 -16.29
CA TYR A 161 24.87 -9.85 -15.29
C TYR A 161 24.15 -11.05 -15.88
N THR A 162 24.80 -12.22 -15.87
CA THR A 162 24.26 -13.49 -16.43
C THR A 162 23.84 -14.49 -15.36
N ASP A 163 24.05 -14.16 -14.10
CA ASP A 163 23.97 -15.03 -12.93
C ASP A 163 22.76 -14.75 -12.03
N MET A 164 21.80 -13.98 -12.51
CA MET A 164 20.52 -13.76 -11.84
C MET A 164 19.39 -13.52 -12.85
N ASP A 165 18.19 -13.92 -12.47
CA ASP A 165 16.96 -13.64 -13.21
C ASP A 165 15.79 -13.40 -12.26
N VAL A 166 14.71 -12.81 -12.79
CA VAL A 166 13.59 -12.29 -12.02
C VAL A 166 12.25 -12.78 -12.56
N LEU A 167 11.36 -13.18 -11.63
CA LEU A 167 9.96 -13.50 -11.88
C LEU A 167 9.03 -12.45 -11.25
N VAL A 168 7.80 -12.40 -11.75
CA VAL A 168 6.74 -11.53 -11.18
C VAL A 168 5.51 -12.35 -10.82
N ALA A 169 4.82 -11.95 -9.75
CA ALA A 169 3.58 -12.59 -9.30
C ALA A 169 2.51 -11.56 -8.95
N PHE A 170 1.42 -11.57 -9.71
CA PHE A 170 0.21 -10.77 -9.45
C PHE A 170 -1.02 -11.44 -10.10
N SER A 171 -2.22 -11.05 -9.69
CA SER A 171 -3.46 -11.61 -10.24
C SER A 171 -4.11 -10.67 -11.26
N GLY A 172 -4.68 -11.25 -12.33
CA GLY A 172 -5.41 -10.51 -13.37
C GLY A 172 -4.49 -9.84 -14.38
N VAL A 173 -5.02 -8.83 -15.07
CA VAL A 173 -4.34 -8.06 -16.12
C VAL A 173 -4.07 -6.64 -15.64
N VAL A 174 -2.95 -6.07 -16.03
CA VAL A 174 -2.53 -4.69 -15.76
C VAL A 174 -2.41 -3.95 -17.08
N LYS A 175 -2.95 -2.75 -17.14
CA LYS A 175 -2.76 -1.80 -18.24
C LYS A 175 -1.70 -0.78 -17.85
N ASP A 176 -0.73 -0.57 -18.72
CA ASP A 176 0.24 0.51 -18.64
C ASP A 176 0.34 1.15 -20.03
N HIS A 177 -0.15 2.39 -20.13
CA HIS A 177 -0.41 3.04 -21.42
C HIS A 177 -1.31 2.16 -22.33
N ASP A 178 -0.89 1.87 -23.54
CA ASP A 178 -1.63 1.09 -24.53
C ASP A 178 -1.37 -0.44 -24.42
N GLU A 179 -0.53 -0.87 -23.49
CA GLU A 179 -0.15 -2.28 -23.34
C GLU A 179 -0.86 -2.99 -22.18
N GLU A 180 -1.15 -4.26 -22.38
CA GLU A 180 -1.75 -5.14 -21.36
C GLU A 180 -0.79 -6.25 -20.95
N TYR A 181 -0.54 -6.32 -19.64
CA TYR A 181 0.37 -7.27 -19.03
C TYR A 181 -0.37 -8.28 -18.16
N ALA A 182 -0.08 -9.55 -18.39
CA ALA A 182 -0.51 -10.67 -17.57
C ALA A 182 0.72 -11.43 -17.05
N GLU A 183 0.65 -11.95 -15.82
CA GLU A 183 1.73 -12.69 -15.18
C GLU A 183 2.36 -13.76 -16.08
N GLU A 184 1.51 -14.60 -16.69
CA GLU A 184 2.00 -15.70 -17.55
C GLU A 184 2.71 -15.22 -18.83
N LYS A 185 2.32 -14.06 -19.38
CA LYS A 185 2.99 -13.48 -20.56
C LYS A 185 4.38 -12.95 -20.23
N LEU A 186 4.55 -12.49 -18.99
CA LEU A 186 5.80 -11.88 -18.52
C LEU A 186 6.82 -12.92 -18.04
N ASN A 187 6.38 -14.03 -17.44
CA ASN A 187 7.26 -15.05 -16.91
C ASN A 187 7.61 -16.10 -17.96
N LYS A 188 8.90 -16.19 -18.28
CA LYS A 188 9.42 -17.16 -19.24
C LYS A 188 10.65 -17.87 -18.67
N THR A 189 10.82 -19.14 -19.00
CA THR A 189 12.05 -19.87 -18.72
C THR A 189 13.21 -19.33 -19.57
N LYS A 190 14.45 -19.70 -19.25
CA LYS A 190 15.64 -19.37 -20.08
C LYS A 190 15.52 -19.88 -21.53
N SER A 191 14.73 -20.91 -21.76
CA SER A 191 14.41 -21.43 -23.12
C SER A 191 13.27 -20.68 -23.81
N GLY A 192 12.71 -19.62 -23.21
CA GLY A 192 11.61 -18.82 -23.76
C GLY A 192 10.21 -19.41 -23.57
N LYS A 193 10.06 -20.56 -22.88
CA LYS A 193 8.77 -21.16 -22.60
C LYS A 193 8.02 -20.40 -21.51
N THR A 194 6.73 -20.14 -21.71
CA THR A 194 5.85 -19.49 -20.73
C THR A 194 5.71 -20.32 -19.45
N ILE A 195 5.83 -19.67 -18.31
CA ILE A 195 5.62 -20.23 -16.97
C ILE A 195 4.18 -19.95 -16.55
N LYS A 196 3.39 -21.01 -16.35
CA LYS A 196 2.02 -20.89 -15.85
C LYS A 196 2.01 -20.56 -14.36
N GLU A 197 0.91 -19.95 -13.89
CA GLU A 197 0.73 -19.62 -12.46
C GLU A 197 0.98 -20.79 -11.52
N SER A 198 0.45 -21.97 -11.86
CA SER A 198 0.65 -23.20 -11.07
C SER A 198 2.10 -23.69 -10.99
N GLN A 199 2.95 -23.27 -11.93
CA GLN A 199 4.36 -23.66 -12.02
C GLN A 199 5.28 -22.62 -11.38
N LEU A 200 4.79 -21.39 -11.12
CA LEU A 200 5.61 -20.25 -10.72
C LEU A 200 6.41 -20.53 -9.44
N LYS A 201 5.78 -21.11 -8.42
CA LYS A 201 6.47 -21.47 -7.16
C LYS A 201 7.59 -22.48 -7.40
N ALA A 202 7.33 -23.52 -8.17
CA ALA A 202 8.34 -24.56 -8.48
C ALA A 202 9.49 -23.97 -9.32
N GLN A 203 9.20 -23.10 -10.27
CA GLN A 203 10.22 -22.41 -11.06
C GLN A 203 11.06 -21.45 -10.22
N PHE A 204 10.42 -20.70 -9.31
CA PHE A 204 11.16 -19.82 -8.39
C PHE A 204 12.10 -20.60 -7.47
N HIS A 205 11.76 -21.84 -7.11
CA HIS A 205 12.63 -22.69 -6.29
C HIS A 205 13.90 -23.15 -7.01
N THR A 206 13.93 -23.15 -8.34
CA THR A 206 15.11 -23.54 -9.13
C THR A 206 16.22 -22.50 -9.08
N ASP A 207 17.46 -22.88 -9.44
CA ASP A 207 18.60 -21.94 -9.49
C ASP A 207 18.49 -20.93 -10.65
N ASP A 208 17.53 -21.09 -11.55
CA ASP A 208 17.34 -20.19 -12.69
C ASP A 208 16.84 -18.81 -12.29
N PHE A 209 16.11 -18.70 -11.18
CA PHE A 209 15.47 -17.47 -10.74
C PHE A 209 15.86 -17.13 -9.30
N ASN A 210 16.22 -15.88 -9.07
CA ASN A 210 16.78 -15.42 -7.81
C ASN A 210 15.88 -14.42 -7.09
N VAL A 211 15.09 -13.63 -7.84
CA VAL A 211 14.24 -12.58 -7.31
C VAL A 211 12.79 -12.79 -7.77
N LEU A 212 11.85 -12.63 -6.84
CA LEU A 212 10.41 -12.65 -7.12
C LEU A 212 9.78 -11.32 -6.77
N VAL A 213 9.26 -10.61 -7.76
CA VAL A 213 8.53 -9.34 -7.57
C VAL A 213 7.04 -9.65 -7.38
N VAL A 214 6.44 -9.19 -6.28
CA VAL A 214 5.06 -9.54 -5.94
C VAL A 214 4.18 -8.31 -5.68
N ALA A 215 2.91 -8.42 -6.12
CA ALA A 215 1.86 -7.46 -5.77
C ALA A 215 0.65 -8.21 -5.20
N GLU A 216 0.38 -8.06 -3.90
CA GLU A 216 -0.66 -8.74 -3.10
C GLU A 216 -0.52 -10.28 -3.06
N LYS A 217 -0.16 -10.92 -4.16
CA LYS A 217 0.03 -12.35 -4.29
C LYS A 217 1.28 -12.79 -3.51
N TYR A 218 1.22 -13.94 -2.85
CA TYR A 218 2.30 -14.52 -2.04
C TYR A 218 2.75 -13.74 -0.80
N GLN A 219 2.16 -12.60 -0.49
CA GLN A 219 2.38 -11.95 0.81
C GLN A 219 1.84 -12.78 1.98
N THR A 220 0.86 -13.66 1.70
CA THR A 220 0.36 -14.66 2.64
C THR A 220 0.34 -16.04 1.96
N GLY A 221 0.52 -17.13 2.74
CA GLY A 221 0.43 -18.50 2.22
C GLY A 221 1.59 -18.97 1.32
N PHE A 222 2.66 -18.16 1.17
CA PHE A 222 3.85 -18.53 0.41
C PHE A 222 4.90 -19.16 1.33
N ASP A 223 5.40 -20.33 0.95
CA ASP A 223 6.41 -21.06 1.70
C ASP A 223 7.60 -21.35 0.78
N GLU A 224 8.71 -20.62 0.98
CA GLU A 224 9.98 -20.77 0.28
C GLU A 224 11.13 -20.63 1.30
N PRO A 225 11.70 -21.73 1.78
CA PRO A 225 12.76 -21.71 2.77
C PRO A 225 14.05 -20.99 2.32
N LEU A 226 14.33 -20.97 1.01
CA LEU A 226 15.47 -20.26 0.42
C LEU A 226 15.31 -18.73 0.44
N LEU A 227 14.10 -18.22 0.76
CA LEU A 227 13.85 -16.80 0.82
C LEU A 227 14.59 -16.17 2.00
N HIS A 228 15.64 -15.41 1.71
CA HIS A 228 16.54 -14.80 2.68
C HIS A 228 16.32 -13.29 2.82
N THR A 229 16.10 -12.60 1.72
CA THR A 229 16.01 -11.14 1.67
C THR A 229 14.65 -10.68 1.18
N MET A 230 14.11 -9.64 1.81
CA MET A 230 12.90 -8.96 1.34
C MET A 230 13.16 -7.49 1.10
N PHE A 231 12.81 -7.01 -0.07
CA PHE A 231 12.79 -5.62 -0.46
C PHE A 231 11.36 -5.12 -0.39
N VAL A 232 11.10 -4.10 0.45
CA VAL A 232 9.76 -3.61 0.73
C VAL A 232 9.56 -2.24 0.09
N ASP A 233 8.72 -2.17 -0.93
CA ASP A 233 8.27 -0.90 -1.55
C ASP A 233 6.74 -0.81 -1.44
N LYS A 234 6.27 -0.95 -0.20
CA LYS A 234 4.85 -0.91 0.15
C LYS A 234 4.66 -0.48 1.58
N LYS A 235 3.65 0.37 1.82
CA LYS A 235 3.24 0.66 3.20
C LYS A 235 2.67 -0.58 3.87
N LEU A 236 3.33 -1.02 4.92
CA LEU A 236 2.94 -2.14 5.77
C LEU A 236 2.63 -1.63 7.18
N SER A 237 1.65 -2.25 7.85
CA SER A 237 1.32 -1.91 9.24
C SER A 237 0.62 -3.08 9.94
N GLY A 238 0.80 -3.18 11.26
CA GLY A 238 0.16 -4.15 12.13
C GLY A 238 0.30 -5.59 11.61
N VAL A 239 -0.80 -6.34 11.64
CA VAL A 239 -0.84 -7.75 11.20
C VAL A 239 -0.26 -7.98 9.79
N LYS A 240 -0.48 -7.03 8.85
CA LYS A 240 0.04 -7.19 7.48
C LYS A 240 1.57 -7.13 7.44
N ALA A 241 2.20 -6.27 8.25
CA ALA A 241 3.65 -6.21 8.37
C ALA A 241 4.20 -7.55 8.87
N VAL A 242 3.67 -8.04 9.98
CA VAL A 242 4.09 -9.33 10.57
C VAL A 242 3.91 -10.47 9.58
N GLN A 243 2.72 -10.61 8.95
CA GLN A 243 2.43 -11.70 8.01
C GLN A 243 3.29 -11.65 6.74
N THR A 244 3.65 -10.46 6.27
CA THR A 244 4.49 -10.30 5.09
C THR A 244 5.93 -10.66 5.40
N LEU A 245 6.53 -10.04 6.43
CA LEU A 245 7.93 -10.27 6.79
C LEU A 245 8.19 -11.68 7.33
N SER A 246 7.22 -12.30 8.00
CA SER A 246 7.33 -13.70 8.46
C SER A 246 7.44 -14.73 7.31
N ARG A 247 7.41 -14.33 6.05
CA ARG A 247 7.81 -15.20 4.93
C ARG A 247 9.31 -15.51 4.96
N LEU A 248 10.12 -14.62 5.56
CA LEU A 248 11.57 -14.78 5.71
C LEU A 248 11.97 -15.72 6.84
N ASN A 249 11.17 -15.86 7.88
CA ASN A 249 11.55 -16.49 9.15
C ASN A 249 11.73 -18.01 9.12
N ARG A 250 11.51 -18.66 7.95
CA ARG A 250 11.61 -20.10 7.79
C ARG A 250 13.04 -20.60 8.02
N MET A 251 13.18 -21.59 8.90
CA MET A 251 14.45 -22.27 9.14
C MET A 251 14.81 -23.19 7.98
N MET A 252 16.07 -23.18 7.63
CA MET A 252 16.66 -24.10 6.66
C MET A 252 18.14 -24.34 7.01
N LYS A 253 18.67 -25.51 6.64
CA LYS A 253 20.10 -25.80 6.82
C LYS A 253 20.95 -24.80 6.01
N GLY A 254 21.86 -24.12 6.69
CA GLY A 254 22.71 -23.07 6.09
C GLY A 254 22.10 -21.68 6.10
N LYS A 255 20.89 -21.50 6.62
CA LYS A 255 20.25 -20.19 6.81
C LYS A 255 20.35 -19.79 8.29
N SER A 256 21.17 -18.79 8.59
CA SER A 256 21.42 -18.30 9.95
C SER A 256 20.80 -16.92 10.22
N ASP A 257 20.42 -16.20 9.18
CA ASP A 257 19.92 -14.83 9.25
C ASP A 257 18.92 -14.55 8.13
N THR A 258 18.30 -13.37 8.22
CA THR A 258 17.44 -12.79 7.19
C THR A 258 17.80 -11.33 7.01
N PHE A 259 17.38 -10.72 5.92
CA PHE A 259 17.62 -9.31 5.64
C PHE A 259 16.37 -8.62 5.09
N VAL A 260 16.06 -7.44 5.61
CA VAL A 260 14.98 -6.59 5.10
C VAL A 260 15.54 -5.23 4.71
N LEU A 261 15.16 -4.77 3.52
CA LEU A 261 15.48 -3.45 3.02
C LEU A 261 14.16 -2.76 2.63
N ASP A 262 13.83 -1.70 3.34
CA ASP A 262 12.52 -1.04 3.27
C ASP A 262 12.65 0.39 2.74
N PHE A 263 11.87 0.73 1.72
CA PHE A 263 11.84 2.04 1.07
C PHE A 263 10.66 2.92 1.49
N VAL A 264 9.76 2.41 2.35
CA VAL A 264 8.48 3.09 2.61
C VAL A 264 8.18 3.22 4.10
N ASN A 265 8.63 2.25 4.90
CA ASN A 265 8.29 2.20 6.32
C ASN A 265 9.50 2.55 7.17
N THR A 266 9.29 3.14 8.35
CA THR A 266 10.34 3.44 9.31
C THR A 266 10.57 2.28 10.29
N ALA A 267 11.71 2.29 10.98
CA ALA A 267 12.01 1.30 12.02
C ALA A 267 10.98 1.36 13.16
N GLU A 268 10.55 2.56 13.54
CA GLU A 268 9.55 2.80 14.59
C GLU A 268 8.17 2.22 14.20
N GLU A 269 7.75 2.41 12.95
CA GLU A 269 6.50 1.84 12.43
C GLU A 269 6.52 0.32 12.42
N MET A 270 7.68 -0.28 12.10
CA MET A 270 7.85 -1.72 12.14
C MET A 270 7.89 -2.24 13.58
N LYS A 271 8.59 -1.56 14.49
CA LYS A 271 8.55 -1.86 15.92
C LYS A 271 7.10 -1.85 16.43
N ALA A 272 6.36 -0.78 16.17
CA ALA A 272 4.96 -0.64 16.58
C ALA A 272 4.05 -1.75 15.98
N SER A 273 4.36 -2.21 14.75
CA SER A 273 3.58 -3.27 14.10
C SER A 273 3.84 -4.67 14.67
N PHE A 274 5.07 -4.96 15.11
CA PHE A 274 5.47 -6.27 15.64
C PHE A 274 5.29 -6.40 17.15
N GLN A 275 5.45 -5.31 17.89
CA GLN A 275 5.42 -5.28 19.35
C GLN A 275 4.20 -6.00 19.96
N PRO A 276 2.95 -5.82 19.45
CA PRO A 276 1.78 -6.50 20.00
C PRO A 276 1.79 -8.03 19.87
N PHE A 277 2.62 -8.58 18.95
CA PHE A 277 2.64 -10.01 18.63
C PHE A 277 3.91 -10.72 19.06
N TYR A 278 4.85 -9.99 19.68
CA TYR A 278 6.17 -10.53 20.01
C TYR A 278 6.14 -11.56 21.12
N GLU A 279 5.39 -11.28 22.19
CA GLU A 279 5.33 -12.18 23.37
C GLU A 279 3.89 -12.65 23.64
N ALA A 280 3.10 -11.83 24.29
CA ALA A 280 1.71 -12.13 24.60
C ALA A 280 0.83 -10.94 24.27
N THR A 281 -0.24 -11.19 23.53
CA THR A 281 -1.20 -10.15 23.16
C THR A 281 -2.37 -10.13 24.14
N ILE A 282 -2.60 -9.00 24.77
CA ILE A 282 -3.77 -8.76 25.63
C ILE A 282 -4.69 -7.79 24.89
N LEU A 283 -5.98 -8.14 24.82
CA LEU A 283 -7.02 -7.21 24.41
C LEU A 283 -7.46 -6.41 25.64
N GLU A 284 -7.25 -5.10 25.61
CA GLU A 284 -7.66 -4.19 26.68
C GLU A 284 -9.11 -3.75 26.48
N GLY A 285 -10.03 -4.31 27.28
CA GLY A 285 -11.45 -4.02 27.20
C GLY A 285 -12.21 -4.90 26.21
N GLU A 286 -13.47 -4.58 25.99
CA GLU A 286 -14.36 -5.30 25.07
C GLU A 286 -15.12 -4.34 24.16
N THR A 287 -15.49 -4.82 22.98
CA THR A 287 -16.33 -4.08 22.03
C THR A 287 -17.70 -3.84 22.64
N ASP A 288 -18.14 -2.58 22.71
CA ASP A 288 -19.47 -2.23 23.19
C ASP A 288 -20.54 -2.67 22.17
N PRO A 289 -21.46 -3.58 22.53
CA PRO A 289 -22.53 -4.00 21.63
C PRO A 289 -23.47 -2.84 21.22
N ASN A 290 -23.56 -1.78 22.03
CA ASN A 290 -24.45 -0.65 21.75
C ASN A 290 -24.03 0.18 20.53
N VAL A 291 -22.78 0.06 20.11
CA VAL A 291 -22.27 0.68 18.87
C VAL A 291 -23.15 0.39 17.64
N VAL A 292 -23.82 -0.79 17.59
CA VAL A 292 -24.75 -1.10 16.49
C VAL A 292 -25.96 -0.19 16.46
N TYR A 293 -26.50 0.16 17.64
CA TYR A 293 -27.65 1.08 17.76
C TYR A 293 -27.24 2.51 17.37
N ASP A 294 -26.06 2.95 17.80
CA ASP A 294 -25.54 4.28 17.43
C ASP A 294 -25.35 4.43 15.92
N LEU A 295 -24.81 3.38 15.28
CA LEU A 295 -24.66 3.37 13.82
C LEU A 295 -26.02 3.33 13.11
N LYS A 296 -26.97 2.58 13.64
CA LYS A 296 -28.35 2.52 13.11
C LYS A 296 -29.03 3.89 13.21
N ASN A 297 -28.96 4.56 14.36
CA ASN A 297 -29.51 5.91 14.55
C ASN A 297 -28.89 6.90 13.57
N LYS A 298 -27.56 6.88 13.39
CA LYS A 298 -26.88 7.73 12.39
C LYS A 298 -27.36 7.45 10.96
N LEU A 299 -27.71 6.20 10.63
CA LEU A 299 -28.25 5.85 9.31
C LEU A 299 -29.71 6.31 9.15
N ASP A 300 -30.51 6.28 10.22
CA ASP A 300 -31.88 6.76 10.22
C ASP A 300 -31.96 8.26 9.91
N ASP A 301 -31.00 9.06 10.41
CA ASP A 301 -30.92 10.52 10.19
C ASP A 301 -30.81 10.91 8.71
N TYR A 302 -30.32 10.01 7.84
CA TYR A 302 -30.26 10.26 6.40
C TYR A 302 -31.60 10.10 5.68
N HIS A 303 -32.60 9.48 6.29
CA HIS A 303 -33.92 9.20 5.70
C HIS A 303 -33.89 8.50 4.33
N ILE A 304 -32.87 7.71 4.07
CA ILE A 304 -32.68 6.98 2.80
C ILE A 304 -33.65 5.82 2.67
N TYR A 305 -34.01 5.19 3.75
CA TYR A 305 -34.96 4.06 3.81
C TYR A 305 -36.06 4.33 4.82
N GLN A 306 -37.14 3.57 4.71
CA GLN A 306 -38.29 3.65 5.62
C GLN A 306 -38.50 2.31 6.35
N PRO A 307 -39.01 2.30 7.58
CA PRO A 307 -39.26 1.08 8.34
C PRO A 307 -40.15 0.06 7.61
N ASN A 308 -41.16 0.53 6.90
CA ASN A 308 -42.06 -0.34 6.13
C ASN A 308 -41.37 -1.02 4.93
N GLU A 309 -40.33 -0.42 4.36
CA GLU A 309 -39.52 -1.03 3.28
C GLU A 309 -38.67 -2.16 3.82
N VAL A 310 -38.07 -1.95 5.03
CA VAL A 310 -37.30 -2.97 5.73
C VAL A 310 -38.20 -4.16 6.09
N GLU A 311 -39.43 -3.89 6.57
CA GLU A 311 -40.39 -4.94 6.94
C GLU A 311 -40.81 -5.77 5.71
N ARG A 312 -41.23 -5.13 4.62
CA ARG A 312 -41.61 -5.81 3.37
C ARG A 312 -40.46 -6.63 2.79
N PHE A 313 -39.24 -6.11 2.84
CA PHE A 313 -38.05 -6.85 2.44
C PHE A 313 -37.86 -8.08 3.29
N ALA A 314 -37.94 -7.95 4.62
CA ALA A 314 -37.77 -9.05 5.56
C ALA A 314 -38.87 -10.13 5.37
N GLU A 315 -40.13 -9.76 5.20
CA GLU A 315 -41.20 -10.68 4.88
C GLU A 315 -40.91 -11.53 3.65
N ALA A 316 -40.46 -10.90 2.56
CA ALA A 316 -40.05 -11.60 1.34
C ALA A 316 -38.80 -12.45 1.54
N TYR A 317 -37.77 -11.90 2.18
CA TYR A 317 -36.47 -12.57 2.39
C TYR A 317 -36.59 -13.84 3.24
N TYR A 318 -37.43 -13.80 4.28
CA TYR A 318 -37.65 -14.95 5.19
C TYR A 318 -38.78 -15.88 4.75
N ALA A 319 -39.54 -15.55 3.71
CA ALA A 319 -40.51 -16.44 3.10
C ALA A 319 -39.85 -17.67 2.45
N LYS A 320 -40.65 -18.65 2.05
CA LYS A 320 -40.16 -19.80 1.28
C LYS A 320 -39.60 -19.29 -0.09
N ARG A 321 -38.48 -19.86 -0.50
CA ARG A 321 -37.84 -19.53 -1.78
C ARG A 321 -38.78 -19.77 -2.94
N ASP A 322 -39.05 -18.70 -3.71
CA ASP A 322 -39.75 -18.72 -4.98
C ASP A 322 -38.79 -18.24 -6.08
N SER A 323 -39.04 -18.63 -7.32
CA SER A 323 -38.25 -18.22 -8.51
C SER A 323 -38.21 -16.69 -8.71
N GLU A 324 -39.23 -15.97 -8.21
CA GLU A 324 -39.36 -14.52 -8.34
C GLU A 324 -38.77 -13.73 -7.13
N LEU A 325 -38.26 -14.41 -6.13
CA LEU A 325 -37.80 -13.79 -4.88
C LEU A 325 -36.82 -12.63 -5.13
N GLN A 326 -35.87 -12.79 -6.05
CA GLN A 326 -34.87 -11.76 -6.31
C GLN A 326 -35.48 -10.48 -6.88
N ALA A 327 -36.45 -10.58 -7.76
CA ALA A 327 -37.17 -9.43 -8.30
C ALA A 327 -37.94 -8.67 -7.21
N VAL A 328 -38.58 -9.41 -6.31
CA VAL A 328 -39.31 -8.83 -5.16
C VAL A 328 -38.35 -8.10 -4.23
N LEU A 329 -37.22 -8.70 -3.86
CA LEU A 329 -36.23 -8.07 -2.99
C LEU A 329 -35.67 -6.78 -3.60
N VAL A 330 -35.34 -6.78 -4.91
CA VAL A 330 -34.91 -5.59 -5.62
C VAL A 330 -35.99 -4.50 -5.62
N SER A 331 -37.27 -4.87 -5.78
CA SER A 331 -38.37 -3.91 -5.73
C SER A 331 -38.54 -3.24 -4.36
N CYS A 332 -38.23 -3.96 -3.28
CA CYS A 332 -38.25 -3.42 -1.90
C CYS A 332 -37.08 -2.43 -1.65
N ILE A 333 -35.94 -2.63 -2.31
CA ILE A 333 -34.76 -1.79 -2.16
C ILE A 333 -34.81 -0.55 -3.04
N LYS A 334 -35.51 -0.61 -4.20
CA LYS A 334 -35.53 0.46 -5.19
C LYS A 334 -35.88 1.85 -4.62
N PRO A 335 -36.90 2.05 -3.78
CA PRO A 335 -37.22 3.38 -3.26
C PRO A 335 -36.07 3.99 -2.44
N ALA A 336 -35.37 3.18 -1.64
CA ALA A 336 -34.22 3.62 -0.88
C ALA A 336 -33.03 3.97 -1.79
N ARG A 337 -32.79 3.19 -2.82
CA ARG A 337 -31.80 3.49 -3.83
C ARG A 337 -32.12 4.82 -4.54
N ASP A 338 -33.36 5.03 -4.97
CA ASP A 338 -33.76 6.25 -5.66
C ASP A 338 -33.56 7.50 -4.75
N ARG A 339 -33.89 7.40 -3.45
CA ARG A 339 -33.60 8.48 -2.47
C ARG A 339 -32.11 8.71 -2.28
N PHE A 340 -31.29 7.65 -2.24
CA PHE A 340 -29.84 7.77 -2.16
C PHE A 340 -29.27 8.48 -3.41
N GLU A 341 -29.73 8.11 -4.60
CA GLU A 341 -29.29 8.73 -5.86
C GLU A 341 -29.71 10.21 -5.93
N ALA A 342 -30.86 10.57 -5.37
CA ALA A 342 -31.36 11.93 -5.30
C ALA A 342 -30.61 12.86 -4.31
N LEU A 343 -29.74 12.32 -3.45
CA LEU A 343 -28.88 13.15 -2.61
C LEU A 343 -27.95 13.98 -3.50
N ILE A 344 -27.99 15.30 -3.33
CA ILE A 344 -27.15 16.23 -4.10
C ILE A 344 -25.71 16.23 -3.60
N GLU A 345 -25.51 16.11 -2.28
CA GLU A 345 -24.21 16.19 -1.64
C GLU A 345 -23.47 14.85 -1.73
N VAL A 346 -22.40 14.82 -2.52
CA VAL A 346 -21.52 13.63 -2.68
C VAL A 346 -20.97 13.16 -1.33
N GLN A 347 -20.65 14.10 -0.43
CA GLN A 347 -20.17 13.77 0.91
C GLN A 347 -21.18 12.95 1.70
N LYS A 348 -22.47 13.32 1.66
CA LYS A 348 -23.53 12.59 2.36
C LYS A 348 -23.71 11.16 1.79
N LYS A 349 -23.54 10.98 0.48
CA LYS A 349 -23.53 9.64 -0.15
C LYS A 349 -22.40 8.77 0.37
N ASP A 350 -21.18 9.31 0.40
CA ASP A 350 -19.99 8.60 0.91
C ASP A 350 -20.12 8.25 2.40
N ASP A 351 -20.64 9.20 3.20
CA ASP A 351 -20.82 9.01 4.64
C ASP A 351 -21.85 7.91 4.91
N PHE A 352 -23.00 7.98 4.25
CA PHE A 352 -24.05 6.95 4.38
C PHE A 352 -23.50 5.55 4.02
N ARG A 353 -22.79 5.42 2.88
CA ARG A 353 -22.19 4.14 2.48
C ARG A 353 -21.17 3.64 3.49
N THR A 354 -20.35 4.54 4.01
CA THR A 354 -19.31 4.21 5.00
C THR A 354 -19.94 3.72 6.30
N ILE A 355 -20.95 4.43 6.81
CA ILE A 355 -21.66 4.07 8.03
C ILE A 355 -22.43 2.75 7.85
N LEU A 356 -23.11 2.57 6.71
CA LEU A 356 -23.84 1.32 6.41
C LEU A 356 -22.89 0.11 6.31
N SER A 357 -21.78 0.26 5.62
CA SER A 357 -20.75 -0.79 5.53
C SER A 357 -20.17 -1.14 6.91
N ARG A 358 -19.97 -0.13 7.76
CA ARG A 358 -19.48 -0.31 9.12
C ARG A 358 -20.51 -0.99 10.00
N PHE A 359 -21.78 -0.56 9.94
CA PHE A 359 -22.89 -1.21 10.64
C PHE A 359 -22.94 -2.72 10.33
N ILE A 360 -22.94 -3.09 9.04
CA ILE A 360 -22.98 -4.48 8.60
C ILE A 360 -21.83 -5.30 9.20
N ARG A 361 -20.60 -4.77 9.18
CA ARG A 361 -19.43 -5.47 9.74
C ARG A 361 -19.50 -5.62 11.25
N ILE A 362 -19.89 -4.58 11.96
CA ILE A 362 -19.94 -4.59 13.42
C ILE A 362 -21.12 -5.46 13.90
N TYR A 363 -22.30 -5.35 13.29
CA TYR A 363 -23.44 -6.20 13.61
C TYR A 363 -23.10 -7.68 13.46
N SER A 364 -22.53 -8.07 12.31
CA SER A 364 -22.08 -9.45 12.06
C SER A 364 -21.05 -9.93 13.08
N TYR A 365 -20.23 -9.06 13.64
CA TYR A 365 -19.27 -9.41 14.68
C TYR A 365 -19.93 -9.48 16.07
N VAL A 366 -20.71 -8.47 16.46
CA VAL A 366 -21.36 -8.39 17.77
C VAL A 366 -22.29 -9.58 18.00
N THR A 367 -23.04 -10.02 16.98
CA THR A 367 -23.92 -11.20 17.08
C THR A 367 -23.16 -12.52 17.31
N GLN A 368 -21.84 -12.55 17.06
CA GLN A 368 -21.01 -13.73 17.36
C GLN A 368 -20.46 -13.73 18.79
N ILE A 369 -20.23 -12.55 19.38
CA ILE A 369 -19.67 -12.42 20.74
C ILE A 369 -20.74 -12.32 21.82
N CYS A 370 -21.90 -11.77 21.49
CA CYS A 370 -23.03 -11.69 22.43
C CYS A 370 -24.35 -12.12 21.78
N ARG A 371 -25.29 -12.59 22.61
CA ARG A 371 -26.62 -12.95 22.12
C ARG A 371 -27.45 -11.68 21.94
N MET A 372 -27.64 -11.28 20.70
CA MET A 372 -28.45 -10.14 20.33
C MET A 372 -29.76 -10.64 19.68
N TYR A 373 -30.87 -10.60 20.42
CA TYR A 373 -32.17 -11.06 19.92
C TYR A 373 -33.08 -9.90 19.46
N ASP A 374 -32.49 -8.88 18.87
CA ASP A 374 -33.22 -7.76 18.28
C ASP A 374 -33.66 -8.10 16.86
N LYS A 375 -34.96 -8.39 16.68
CA LYS A 375 -35.51 -8.77 15.37
C LYS A 375 -35.45 -7.65 14.37
N ASP A 376 -35.61 -6.40 14.78
CA ASP A 376 -35.64 -5.27 13.86
C ASP A 376 -34.22 -4.94 13.39
N MET A 377 -33.23 -5.09 14.26
CA MET A 377 -31.81 -5.01 13.86
C MET A 377 -31.44 -6.12 12.89
N GLN A 378 -31.90 -7.35 13.08
CA GLN A 378 -31.64 -8.44 12.15
C GLN A 378 -32.28 -8.18 10.78
N LYS A 379 -33.53 -7.71 10.74
CA LYS A 379 -34.20 -7.32 9.49
C LYS A 379 -33.41 -6.23 8.77
N PHE A 380 -33.00 -5.21 9.52
CA PHE A 380 -32.23 -4.10 8.97
C PHE A 380 -30.83 -4.54 8.49
N TYR A 381 -30.18 -5.43 9.20
CA TYR A 381 -28.89 -5.98 8.76
C TYR A 381 -28.98 -6.66 7.40
N ASP A 382 -29.98 -7.54 7.18
CA ASP A 382 -30.16 -8.22 5.91
C ASP A 382 -30.58 -7.24 4.80
N TYR A 383 -31.49 -6.32 5.10
CA TYR A 383 -31.88 -5.24 4.20
C TYR A 383 -30.66 -4.38 3.80
N GLY A 384 -29.87 -3.95 4.78
CA GLY A 384 -28.69 -3.12 4.58
C GLY A 384 -27.62 -3.78 3.71
N LYS A 385 -27.43 -5.10 3.84
CA LYS A 385 -26.53 -5.86 2.94
C LYS A 385 -26.96 -5.76 1.49
N PHE A 386 -28.24 -5.92 1.19
CA PHE A 386 -28.78 -5.77 -0.16
C PHE A 386 -28.72 -4.33 -0.63
N LEU A 387 -29.10 -3.37 0.20
CA LEU A 387 -29.03 -1.95 -0.12
C LEU A 387 -27.59 -1.55 -0.50
N LEU A 388 -26.60 -1.97 0.29
CA LEU A 388 -25.19 -1.66 0.02
C LEU A 388 -24.71 -2.17 -1.35
N THR A 389 -25.26 -3.28 -1.84
CA THR A 389 -24.94 -3.82 -3.17
C THR A 389 -25.66 -3.10 -4.29
N CYS A 390 -26.86 -2.55 -4.01
CA CYS A 390 -27.72 -1.89 -5.01
C CYS A 390 -27.44 -0.40 -5.18
N ILE A 391 -26.92 0.28 -4.15
CA ILE A 391 -26.55 1.70 -4.28
C ILE A 391 -25.24 1.84 -5.06
N PRO A 392 -25.19 2.76 -6.06
CA PRO A 392 -24.01 2.93 -6.88
C PRO A 392 -22.80 3.30 -6.01
N LYS A 393 -21.65 2.74 -6.35
CA LYS A 393 -20.38 3.36 -5.97
C LYS A 393 -20.27 4.60 -6.80
N ASP A 394 -20.04 5.75 -6.17
CA ASP A 394 -19.64 6.91 -6.96
C ASP A 394 -18.47 6.48 -7.85
N ASP A 395 -18.64 6.60 -9.15
CA ASP A 395 -17.53 6.71 -10.08
C ASP A 395 -16.90 8.06 -9.75
N LYS A 396 -16.05 8.02 -8.70
CA LYS A 396 -15.25 9.18 -8.34
C LYS A 396 -14.40 9.45 -9.56
N ASP A 397 -14.61 10.60 -10.19
CA ASP A 397 -13.77 11.06 -11.28
C ASP A 397 -12.34 10.68 -10.95
N LYS A 398 -11.75 9.82 -11.76
CA LYS A 398 -10.38 9.39 -11.55
C LYS A 398 -9.54 10.64 -11.76
N ILE A 399 -9.07 11.22 -10.67
CA ILE A 399 -8.08 12.27 -10.75
C ILE A 399 -6.82 11.59 -11.25
N ASP A 400 -6.43 11.89 -12.49
CA ASP A 400 -5.12 11.50 -13.03
C ASP A 400 -4.29 12.76 -13.19
N LEU A 401 -3.22 12.85 -12.42
CA LEU A 401 -2.30 13.98 -12.41
C LEU A 401 -1.00 13.67 -13.14
N SER A 402 -0.83 12.48 -13.71
CA SER A 402 0.43 12.03 -14.31
C SER A 402 0.94 12.96 -15.42
N ASP A 403 0.02 13.49 -16.23
CA ASP A 403 0.38 14.43 -17.31
C ASP A 403 0.52 15.89 -16.82
N GLN A 404 0.11 16.19 -15.59
CA GLN A 404 0.14 17.54 -15.02
C GLN A 404 1.34 17.80 -14.10
N LEU A 405 2.13 16.77 -13.79
CA LEU A 405 3.21 16.80 -12.82
C LEU A 405 4.57 16.55 -13.49
N ILE A 406 5.62 17.15 -12.92
CA ILE A 406 7.03 16.88 -13.22
C ILE A 406 7.72 16.56 -11.90
N LEU A 407 8.51 15.50 -11.89
CA LEU A 407 9.44 15.22 -10.80
C LEU A 407 10.70 16.05 -11.01
N GLU A 408 10.85 17.13 -10.23
CA GLU A 408 11.98 18.04 -10.33
C GLU A 408 13.22 17.48 -9.62
N TYR A 409 13.00 16.77 -8.53
CA TYR A 409 14.06 16.23 -7.70
C TYR A 409 13.64 14.89 -7.09
N TYR A 410 14.58 13.96 -6.96
CA TYR A 410 14.43 12.71 -6.24
C TYR A 410 15.76 12.25 -5.65
N LYS A 411 15.77 11.91 -4.37
CA LYS A 411 16.92 11.35 -3.66
C LYS A 411 16.48 10.20 -2.75
N LEU A 412 17.22 9.12 -2.80
CA LEU A 412 17.07 7.99 -1.91
C LEU A 412 18.24 7.98 -0.92
N GLN A 413 17.98 8.02 0.38
CA GLN A 413 19.00 8.05 1.42
C GLN A 413 18.73 6.96 2.45
N LYS A 414 19.79 6.20 2.82
CA LYS A 414 19.71 5.25 3.93
C LYS A 414 19.48 6.02 5.23
N SER A 415 18.42 5.67 5.96
CA SER A 415 18.02 6.36 7.21
C SER A 415 18.30 5.52 8.45
N PHE A 416 18.24 4.19 8.35
CA PHE A 416 18.49 3.27 9.45
C PHE A 416 19.13 1.99 8.94
N GLU A 417 20.00 1.38 9.75
CA GLU A 417 20.53 0.03 9.54
C GLU A 417 20.86 -0.60 10.90
N GLY A 418 20.23 -1.72 11.22
CA GLY A 418 20.47 -2.41 12.50
C GLY A 418 19.37 -3.38 12.90
N ASP A 419 19.31 -3.65 14.18
CA ASP A 419 18.31 -4.49 14.83
C ASP A 419 17.18 -3.61 15.39
N ILE A 420 15.94 -3.95 15.06
CA ILE A 420 14.76 -3.33 15.65
C ILE A 420 14.36 -4.15 16.87
N GLY A 421 14.94 -3.80 18.03
CA GLY A 421 14.67 -4.48 19.29
C GLY A 421 13.21 -4.38 19.73
N LEU A 422 12.60 -5.53 20.06
CA LEU A 422 11.26 -5.62 20.62
C LEU A 422 11.33 -5.83 22.14
N GLU A 423 10.33 -5.30 22.83
CA GLU A 423 10.22 -5.37 24.29
C GLU A 423 9.19 -6.42 24.72
N SER A 424 9.26 -6.87 25.97
CA SER A 424 8.25 -7.78 26.53
C SER A 424 6.91 -7.06 26.71
N GLY A 425 5.81 -7.75 26.38
CA GLY A 425 4.45 -7.23 26.50
C GLY A 425 3.93 -6.55 25.22
N GLY A 426 2.62 -6.56 25.06
CA GLY A 426 1.88 -5.91 23.98
C GLY A 426 0.38 -5.91 24.24
N SER A 427 -0.30 -4.83 23.86
CA SER A 427 -1.74 -4.69 23.96
C SER A 427 -2.37 -4.29 22.63
N ILE A 428 -3.64 -4.66 22.47
CA ILE A 428 -4.48 -4.27 21.33
C ILE A 428 -5.73 -3.60 21.89
N GLU A 429 -6.17 -2.52 21.25
CA GLU A 429 -7.41 -1.84 21.61
C GLU A 429 -8.63 -2.52 20.98
N PRO A 430 -9.82 -2.47 21.64
CA PRO A 430 -11.07 -2.96 21.09
C PRO A 430 -11.56 -2.11 19.92
N ILE A 431 -12.49 -2.64 19.12
CA ILE A 431 -13.09 -1.89 18.02
C ILE A 431 -13.90 -0.72 18.57
N SER A 432 -13.48 0.52 18.29
CA SER A 432 -14.19 1.73 18.68
C SER A 432 -15.40 2.02 17.77
N GLY A 433 -16.44 2.64 18.35
CA GLY A 433 -17.65 3.09 17.64
C GLY A 433 -17.49 4.39 16.86
N GLU A 434 -16.36 5.10 17.04
CA GLU A 434 -16.13 6.38 16.36
C GLU A 434 -16.01 6.22 14.85
N ALA A 435 -17.04 6.63 14.13
CA ALA A 435 -17.06 6.78 12.69
C ALA A 435 -17.56 8.15 12.34
N GLY A 436 -16.65 9.09 12.22
CA GLY A 436 -16.87 10.30 11.44
C GLY A 436 -16.11 10.17 10.14
N ALA A 437 -16.74 10.38 8.99
CA ALA A 437 -15.98 10.65 7.79
C ALA A 437 -15.27 11.99 8.02
N LYS A 438 -13.95 12.02 7.84
CA LYS A 438 -13.19 13.28 7.93
C LYS A 438 -13.69 14.20 6.83
N GLU A 439 -13.96 15.44 7.19
CA GLU A 439 -14.36 16.49 6.26
C GLU A 439 -13.33 16.58 5.12
N LYS A 440 -13.80 16.48 3.89
CA LYS A 440 -12.93 16.48 2.71
C LYS A 440 -12.68 17.93 2.30
N LYS A 441 -11.56 18.49 2.73
CA LYS A 441 -11.13 19.82 2.30
C LYS A 441 -10.66 19.77 0.86
N LYS A 442 -11.12 20.72 0.05
CA LYS A 442 -10.59 21.00 -1.28
C LYS A 442 -9.58 22.12 -1.18
N ASP A 443 -8.42 21.91 -1.77
CA ASP A 443 -7.37 22.92 -1.89
C ASP A 443 -6.95 23.02 -3.37
N PRO A 444 -6.47 24.17 -3.86
CA PRO A 444 -5.82 24.30 -5.16
C PRO A 444 -4.65 23.31 -5.31
N LEU A 445 -4.47 22.78 -6.50
CA LEU A 445 -3.40 21.79 -6.77
C LEU A 445 -2.01 22.33 -6.41
N SER A 446 -1.75 23.63 -6.64
CA SER A 446 -0.51 24.31 -6.25
C SER A 446 -0.23 24.23 -4.75
N ILE A 447 -1.25 24.48 -3.91
CA ILE A 447 -1.11 24.41 -2.44
C ILE A 447 -0.89 22.96 -1.98
N ILE A 448 -1.52 21.98 -2.63
CA ILE A 448 -1.33 20.57 -2.29
C ILE A 448 0.11 20.15 -2.63
N ILE A 449 0.62 20.56 -3.79
CA ILE A 449 2.01 20.31 -4.20
C ILE A 449 2.99 20.98 -3.24
N GLU A 450 2.75 22.22 -2.84
CA GLU A 450 3.59 22.95 -1.87
C GLU A 450 3.69 22.17 -0.54
N LYS A 451 2.57 21.76 0.04
CA LYS A 451 2.53 20.96 1.28
C LYS A 451 3.26 19.60 1.12
N MET A 452 3.16 18.96 -0.04
CA MET A 452 3.90 17.73 -0.31
C MET A 452 5.41 17.98 -0.42
N ASN A 453 5.81 19.04 -1.11
CA ASN A 453 7.22 19.44 -1.25
C ASN A 453 7.83 19.86 0.10
N GLU A 454 7.08 20.55 0.97
CA GLU A 454 7.51 20.86 2.34
C GLU A 454 7.80 19.58 3.15
N ARG A 455 6.96 18.57 3.00
CA ARG A 455 7.11 17.32 3.73
C ARG A 455 8.27 16.46 3.24
N PHE A 456 8.50 16.39 1.94
CA PHE A 456 9.47 15.49 1.31
C PHE A 456 10.69 16.21 0.71
N GLY A 457 10.67 17.54 0.59
CA GLY A 457 11.73 18.36 0.01
C GLY A 457 12.69 19.02 1.01
N THR A 458 12.59 18.77 2.30
CA THR A 458 13.22 19.56 3.37
C THR A 458 14.72 19.35 3.56
N GLN A 459 15.36 18.41 2.87
CA GLN A 459 16.81 18.21 2.97
C GLN A 459 17.53 18.49 1.64
N PHE A 460 17.53 19.75 1.23
CA PHE A 460 18.40 20.21 0.14
C PHE A 460 19.87 20.23 0.60
N THR A 461 20.71 19.45 -0.06
CA THR A 461 22.17 19.49 0.13
C THR A 461 22.79 20.62 -0.71
N GLN A 462 24.10 20.90 -0.51
CA GLN A 462 24.82 21.82 -1.40
C GLN A 462 24.71 21.45 -2.89
N GLN A 463 24.55 20.15 -3.18
CA GLN A 463 24.38 19.63 -4.55
C GLN A 463 23.08 20.10 -5.20
N ASP A 464 22.02 20.25 -4.44
CA ASP A 464 20.72 20.72 -4.94
C ASP A 464 20.77 22.20 -5.31
N LYS A 465 21.56 22.98 -4.56
CA LYS A 465 21.84 24.40 -4.87
C LYS A 465 22.55 24.57 -6.21
N VAL A 466 23.41 23.63 -6.59
CA VAL A 466 24.11 23.66 -7.88
C VAL A 466 23.14 23.52 -9.03
N LEU A 467 22.19 22.59 -8.94
CA LEU A 467 21.17 22.41 -9.97
C LEU A 467 20.25 23.62 -10.10
N ASP A 468 19.86 24.25 -8.97
CA ASP A 468 19.08 25.49 -8.99
C ASP A 468 19.88 26.66 -9.58
N GLN A 469 21.15 26.78 -9.26
CA GLN A 469 22.05 27.78 -9.87
C GLN A 469 22.21 27.55 -11.38
N MET A 470 22.37 26.30 -11.81
CA MET A 470 22.39 25.97 -13.24
C MET A 470 21.09 26.34 -13.94
N LYS A 471 19.92 26.10 -13.29
CA LYS A 471 18.61 26.56 -13.80
C LYS A 471 18.57 28.06 -14.02
N GLU A 472 19.05 28.83 -13.05
CA GLU A 472 19.12 30.31 -13.18
C GLU A 472 20.01 30.74 -14.32
N ASP A 473 21.19 30.11 -14.54
CA ASP A 473 22.09 30.38 -15.64
C ASP A 473 21.41 30.15 -17.00
N PHE A 474 20.67 29.03 -17.14
CA PHE A 474 19.90 28.77 -18.36
C PHE A 474 18.71 29.73 -18.50
N ALA A 475 18.08 30.13 -17.40
CA ALA A 475 16.95 31.05 -17.40
C ALA A 475 17.38 32.50 -17.76
N GLN A 476 18.65 32.86 -17.66
CA GLN A 476 19.19 34.16 -18.09
C GLN A 476 19.57 34.18 -19.55
N ASP A 477 19.68 33.04 -20.22
CA ASP A 477 20.13 32.95 -21.61
C ASP A 477 19.02 33.31 -22.61
N GLU A 478 19.27 34.38 -23.39
CA GLU A 478 18.31 34.88 -24.37
C GLU A 478 18.03 33.90 -25.53
N LYS A 479 19.00 33.05 -25.92
CA LYS A 479 18.77 32.03 -26.96
C LYS A 479 17.85 30.94 -26.46
N MET A 480 18.02 30.53 -25.21
CA MET A 480 17.16 29.54 -24.56
C MET A 480 15.74 30.07 -24.36
N LYS A 481 15.59 31.33 -23.92
CA LYS A 481 14.27 31.99 -23.82
C LYS A 481 13.53 32.02 -25.15
N ASN A 482 14.25 32.43 -26.22
CA ASN A 482 13.65 32.50 -27.54
C ASN A 482 13.26 31.12 -28.09
N ALA A 483 14.10 30.11 -27.89
CA ALA A 483 13.78 28.75 -28.30
C ALA A 483 12.55 28.17 -27.55
N ALA A 484 12.40 28.45 -26.26
CA ALA A 484 11.25 28.05 -25.48
C ALA A 484 9.96 28.77 -25.94
N LYS A 485 10.04 30.07 -26.27
CA LYS A 485 8.91 30.86 -26.78
C LYS A 485 8.43 30.43 -28.16
N ILE A 486 9.32 29.98 -29.04
CA ILE A 486 8.96 29.44 -30.36
C ILE A 486 8.18 28.13 -30.22
N GLY A 487 8.28 27.44 -29.09
CA GLY A 487 7.50 26.23 -28.78
C GLY A 487 8.04 24.95 -29.41
N ASP A 488 9.20 25.00 -30.08
CA ASP A 488 9.87 23.80 -30.61
C ASP A 488 10.74 23.14 -29.54
N LYS A 489 10.18 22.12 -28.92
CA LYS A 489 10.82 21.35 -27.85
C LYS A 489 12.08 20.60 -28.33
N SER A 490 12.09 20.17 -29.59
CA SER A 490 13.22 19.46 -30.19
C SER A 490 14.41 20.40 -30.38
N LEU A 491 14.17 21.59 -30.92
CA LEU A 491 15.18 22.63 -31.06
C LEU A 491 15.72 23.08 -29.70
N PHE A 492 14.83 23.28 -28.73
CA PHE A 492 15.21 23.63 -27.36
C PHE A 492 16.15 22.58 -26.75
N LYS A 493 15.85 21.31 -26.91
CA LYS A 493 16.65 20.19 -26.35
C LYS A 493 18.07 20.18 -26.97
N VAL A 494 18.17 20.35 -28.25
CA VAL A 494 19.48 20.40 -28.93
C VAL A 494 20.35 21.57 -28.44
N LEU A 495 19.78 22.77 -28.31
CA LEU A 495 20.48 23.94 -27.78
C LEU A 495 20.87 23.74 -26.31
N TYR A 496 19.97 23.11 -25.52
CA TYR A 496 20.24 22.80 -24.13
C TYR A 496 21.41 21.82 -23.98
N GLU A 497 21.41 20.71 -24.74
CA GLU A 497 22.47 19.69 -24.67
C GLU A 497 23.85 20.29 -25.04
N GLN A 498 23.91 21.19 -26.03
CA GLN A 498 25.14 21.89 -26.40
C GLN A 498 25.66 22.80 -25.28
N LYS A 499 24.75 23.49 -24.58
CA LYS A 499 25.12 24.46 -23.55
C LYS A 499 25.31 23.84 -22.15
N PHE A 500 24.75 22.66 -21.90
CA PHE A 500 24.82 22.02 -20.58
C PHE A 500 26.25 21.84 -20.10
N LYS A 501 27.16 21.43 -21.00
CA LYS A 501 28.57 21.23 -20.67
C LYS A 501 29.27 22.54 -20.29
N ASP A 502 28.97 23.62 -20.99
CA ASP A 502 29.57 24.92 -20.72
C ASP A 502 29.12 25.48 -19.37
N VAL A 503 27.82 25.36 -19.07
CA VAL A 503 27.26 25.78 -17.77
C VAL A 503 27.82 24.92 -16.64
N ALA A 504 27.92 23.60 -16.84
CA ALA A 504 28.48 22.69 -15.87
C ALA A 504 29.95 22.94 -15.58
N VAL A 505 30.76 23.23 -16.62
CA VAL A 505 32.19 23.56 -16.48
C VAL A 505 32.36 24.86 -15.68
N ASN A 506 31.55 25.87 -15.92
CA ASN A 506 31.62 27.14 -15.20
C ASN A 506 31.31 27.02 -13.71
N ARG A 507 30.59 25.95 -13.30
CA ARG A 507 30.23 25.67 -11.89
C ARG A 507 31.09 24.57 -11.25
N TYR A 508 32.01 23.97 -12.04
CA TYR A 508 32.82 22.83 -11.60
C TYR A 508 33.75 23.16 -10.42
N GLU A 509 34.44 24.31 -10.46
CA GLU A 509 35.40 24.69 -9.42
C GLU A 509 34.76 24.88 -8.04
N GLU A 510 33.50 25.26 -7.98
CA GLU A 510 32.75 25.44 -6.73
C GLU A 510 32.12 24.12 -6.18
N ASN A 511 32.03 23.08 -7.04
CA ASN A 511 31.24 21.85 -6.74
C ASN A 511 31.86 20.58 -7.38
N ASP A 512 33.17 20.43 -7.33
CA ASP A 512 33.95 19.37 -7.98
C ASP A 512 33.44 17.94 -7.69
N ASN A 513 33.08 17.65 -6.44
CA ASN A 513 32.58 16.33 -6.04
C ASN A 513 31.25 15.97 -6.71
N PHE A 514 30.36 16.96 -6.86
CA PHE A 514 29.08 16.76 -7.55
C PHE A 514 29.30 16.45 -9.03
N PHE A 515 30.11 17.23 -9.69
CA PHE A 515 30.37 17.06 -11.13
C PHE A 515 31.21 15.83 -11.44
N MET A 516 32.16 15.45 -10.59
CA MET A 516 32.86 14.17 -10.71
C MET A 516 31.92 12.98 -10.65
N ASP A 517 30.98 12.99 -9.71
CA ASP A 517 29.97 11.93 -9.56
C ASP A 517 28.97 11.95 -10.74
N LEU A 518 28.59 13.13 -11.22
CA LEU A 518 27.67 13.29 -12.35
C LEU A 518 28.32 12.85 -13.69
N PHE A 519 29.54 13.27 -13.97
CA PHE A 519 30.24 12.92 -15.21
C PHE A 519 30.85 11.51 -15.18
N GLY A 520 31.00 10.92 -14.01
CA GLY A 520 31.48 9.55 -13.82
C GLY A 520 30.46 8.48 -14.19
N ASP A 521 29.17 8.82 -14.29
CA ASP A 521 28.08 7.91 -14.69
C ASP A 521 27.27 8.50 -15.85
N GLU A 522 27.43 7.92 -17.04
CA GLU A 522 26.78 8.37 -18.27
C GLU A 522 25.24 8.32 -18.20
N ASN A 523 24.67 7.35 -17.46
CA ASN A 523 23.22 7.23 -17.29
C ASN A 523 22.68 8.32 -16.36
N LYS A 524 23.43 8.61 -15.29
CA LYS A 524 23.12 9.68 -14.35
C LYS A 524 23.18 11.04 -15.03
N LEU A 525 24.22 11.26 -15.84
CA LEU A 525 24.36 12.48 -16.63
C LEU A 525 23.19 12.66 -17.61
N LYS A 526 22.88 11.65 -18.41
CA LYS A 526 21.75 11.69 -19.36
C LYS A 526 20.41 11.94 -18.63
N PHE A 527 20.24 11.34 -17.46
CA PHE A 527 19.05 11.56 -16.67
C PHE A 527 18.92 13.00 -16.19
N VAL A 528 19.96 13.54 -15.54
CA VAL A 528 19.97 14.93 -15.04
C VAL A 528 19.78 15.92 -16.19
N MET A 529 20.44 15.70 -17.32
CA MET A 529 20.27 16.53 -18.52
C MET A 529 18.82 16.51 -19.03
N ASN A 530 18.19 15.36 -19.16
CA ASN A 530 16.82 15.26 -19.64
C ASN A 530 15.82 15.91 -18.66
N MET A 531 15.97 15.65 -17.36
CA MET A 531 15.15 16.23 -16.31
C MET A 531 15.23 17.77 -16.32
N MET A 532 16.44 18.30 -16.27
CA MET A 532 16.65 19.76 -16.25
C MET A 532 16.18 20.42 -17.55
N SER A 533 16.38 19.78 -18.70
CA SER A 533 15.86 20.28 -19.98
C SER A 533 14.35 20.49 -19.96
N GLU A 534 13.61 19.53 -19.41
CA GLU A 534 12.15 19.60 -19.29
C GLU A 534 11.72 20.73 -18.35
N VAL A 535 12.31 20.79 -17.16
CA VAL A 535 12.02 21.79 -16.14
C VAL A 535 12.29 23.21 -16.65
N ILE A 536 13.47 23.44 -17.26
CA ILE A 536 13.85 24.76 -17.78
C ILE A 536 12.98 25.17 -18.97
N TYR A 537 12.62 24.23 -19.84
CA TYR A 537 11.71 24.52 -20.96
C TYR A 537 10.35 25.01 -20.47
N GLN A 538 9.77 24.36 -19.47
CA GLN A 538 8.47 24.74 -18.91
C GLN A 538 8.55 26.08 -18.17
N ASP A 539 9.59 26.33 -17.39
CA ASP A 539 9.80 27.60 -16.68
C ASP A 539 9.94 28.79 -17.66
N LEU A 540 10.72 28.61 -18.74
CA LEU A 540 10.91 29.63 -19.74
C LEU A 540 9.70 29.85 -20.65
N LYS A 541 8.87 28.83 -20.86
CA LYS A 541 7.63 28.94 -21.62
C LYS A 541 6.51 29.62 -20.82
N GLY A 542 6.53 29.46 -19.49
CA GLY A 542 5.56 30.09 -18.58
C GLY A 542 5.84 31.56 -18.26
N ARG A 543 7.07 32.04 -18.53
CA ARG A 543 7.49 33.46 -18.43
C ARG A 543 7.32 34.16 -19.79
#